data_a72aa1ce1b94b06ebc234f14294c3986
#
_entry.id   a72aa1ce1b94b06ebc234f14294c3986
#
_cell.length_a   1.000
_cell.length_b   1.000
_cell.length_c   1.000
_cell.angle_alpha   90.00
_cell.angle_beta   90.00
_cell.angle_gamma   90.00
#
_symmetry.space_group_name_H-M   'P 1'
#
loop_
_entity.id
_entity.type
_entity.pdbx_description
1 polymer ?
#
loop_
_entity_poly.entity_id
_entity_poly.type
_entity_poly.pdbx_seq_one_letter_code
_entity_poly.pdbx_strand_id
1 'polypeptide(L)'
;NVDFIALSFVRSEEDLIKLREILKDSSSTARIIAKIENQEGLDNINEICKASDGVMVARGDLGIETSLADLPNIQRKIMFACAKWGKRSIVATHLLESMIENPTPTRAEVTDIANAIYEGADAIMLSGETSIGKHPIECVKFLKSISLKTEQFKTLGYEENLISDSDWQHLGVAANQLAQSVKADGIIVVTRTGYTGNIVSNAKPFNIPIFCFTNSKSTLNHLSLVGSTQAYFLKNISNHDRAIKSISRKLKDYYKTKDELKFVMISGIFSEEHSEAIQVINF
;
A
#
# COMPACT_ATOMS: atom_id res chain seq x y z
N ASN A 1 8.64 0.72 -20.53
CA ASN A 1 7.96 -0.11 -19.53
C ASN A 1 7.49 0.78 -18.39
N VAL A 2 6.24 0.63 -17.98
CA VAL A 2 5.65 1.26 -16.80
C VAL A 2 5.38 0.20 -15.74
N ASP A 3 5.33 0.59 -14.45
CA ASP A 3 5.10 -0.36 -13.35
C ASP A 3 3.62 -0.50 -13.02
N PHE A 4 2.83 0.55 -13.25
CA PHE A 4 1.39 0.58 -13.01
C PHE A 4 0.66 1.23 -14.19
N ILE A 5 -0.56 0.73 -14.45
CA ILE A 5 -1.52 1.35 -15.38
C ILE A 5 -2.81 1.57 -14.60
N ALA A 6 -3.27 2.81 -14.54
CA ALA A 6 -4.55 3.17 -13.97
C ALA A 6 -5.61 3.24 -15.09
N LEU A 7 -6.59 2.33 -15.04
CA LEU A 7 -7.69 2.28 -15.99
C LEU A 7 -8.84 3.16 -15.50
N SER A 8 -9.20 4.16 -16.31
CA SER A 8 -10.32 5.06 -15.98
C SER A 8 -11.67 4.42 -16.28
N PHE A 9 -12.69 4.86 -15.56
CA PHE A 9 -14.10 4.48 -15.74
C PHE A 9 -14.34 2.97 -15.75
N VAL A 10 -13.66 2.23 -14.88
CA VAL A 10 -13.87 0.80 -14.72
C VAL A 10 -15.29 0.57 -14.21
N ARG A 11 -16.05 -0.28 -14.92
CA ARG A 11 -17.44 -0.60 -14.61
C ARG A 11 -17.61 -2.01 -14.07
N SER A 12 -16.79 -2.93 -14.57
CA SER A 12 -16.86 -4.35 -14.18
C SER A 12 -15.47 -5.02 -14.25
N GLU A 13 -15.38 -6.27 -13.82
CA GLU A 13 -14.16 -7.06 -13.90
C GLU A 13 -13.72 -7.34 -15.34
N GLU A 14 -14.66 -7.38 -16.30
CA GLU A 14 -14.37 -7.62 -17.72
C GLU A 14 -13.45 -6.55 -18.33
N ASP A 15 -13.57 -5.30 -17.88
CA ASP A 15 -12.70 -4.20 -18.32
C ASP A 15 -11.25 -4.48 -17.93
N LEU A 16 -11.04 -5.00 -16.72
CA LEU A 16 -9.72 -5.35 -16.20
C LEU A 16 -9.16 -6.59 -16.85
N ILE A 17 -10.01 -7.60 -17.13
CA ILE A 17 -9.62 -8.84 -17.83
C ILE A 17 -9.11 -8.50 -19.23
N LYS A 18 -9.84 -7.68 -19.98
CA LYS A 18 -9.43 -7.21 -21.32
C LYS A 18 -8.08 -6.48 -21.29
N LEU A 19 -7.89 -5.58 -20.33
CA LEU A 19 -6.61 -4.88 -20.19
C LEU A 19 -5.48 -5.87 -19.83
N ARG A 20 -5.75 -6.86 -18.98
CA ARG A 20 -4.77 -7.86 -18.58
C ARG A 20 -4.33 -8.74 -19.77
N GLU A 21 -5.24 -9.07 -20.67
CA GLU A 21 -4.93 -9.77 -21.93
C GLU A 21 -3.99 -8.93 -22.81
N ILE A 22 -4.30 -7.65 -23.02
CA ILE A 22 -3.46 -6.72 -23.78
C ILE A 22 -2.05 -6.61 -23.18
N LEU A 23 -1.95 -6.53 -21.84
CA LEU A 23 -0.67 -6.48 -21.15
C LEU A 23 0.13 -7.76 -21.31
N LYS A 24 -0.54 -8.91 -21.27
CA LYS A 24 0.07 -10.21 -21.48
C LYS A 24 0.64 -10.34 -22.90
N ASP A 25 -0.13 -9.94 -23.91
CA ASP A 25 0.29 -9.96 -25.31
C ASP A 25 1.49 -9.03 -25.57
N SER A 26 1.56 -7.92 -24.83
CA SER A 26 2.71 -6.99 -24.88
C SER A 26 3.89 -7.42 -23.98
N SER A 27 3.83 -8.58 -23.34
CA SER A 27 4.81 -9.04 -22.34
C SER A 27 5.07 -7.99 -21.23
N SER A 28 4.05 -7.21 -20.87
CA SER A 28 4.12 -6.21 -19.82
C SER A 28 3.88 -6.82 -18.44
N THR A 29 4.67 -6.41 -17.46
CA THR A 29 4.50 -6.79 -16.04
C THR A 29 3.78 -5.71 -15.24
N ALA A 30 3.22 -4.70 -15.90
CA ALA A 30 2.52 -3.60 -15.24
C ALA A 30 1.32 -4.12 -14.44
N ARG A 31 1.11 -3.56 -13.26
CA ARG A 31 -0.03 -3.83 -12.41
C ARG A 31 -1.18 -2.88 -12.75
N ILE A 32 -2.41 -3.37 -12.60
CA ILE A 32 -3.62 -2.63 -12.95
C ILE A 32 -4.23 -2.00 -11.71
N ILE A 33 -4.40 -0.67 -11.76
CA ILE A 33 -5.17 0.10 -10.77
C ILE A 33 -6.52 0.43 -11.40
N ALA A 34 -7.60 -0.09 -10.83
CA ALA A 34 -8.96 0.24 -11.26
C ALA A 34 -9.38 1.59 -10.67
N LYS A 35 -9.75 2.56 -11.51
CA LYS A 35 -10.29 3.83 -11.07
C LYS A 35 -11.81 3.73 -10.98
N ILE A 36 -12.35 3.95 -9.78
CA ILE A 36 -13.80 3.98 -9.54
C ILE A 36 -14.25 5.43 -9.65
N GLU A 37 -15.05 5.69 -10.68
CA GLU A 37 -15.43 7.03 -11.13
C GLU A 37 -16.94 7.17 -11.37
N ASN A 38 -17.73 6.08 -11.25
CA ASN A 38 -19.16 6.05 -11.50
C ASN A 38 -19.89 5.04 -10.62
N GLN A 39 -21.23 5.10 -10.66
CA GLN A 39 -22.11 4.25 -9.85
C GLN A 39 -21.98 2.75 -10.21
N GLU A 40 -21.83 2.42 -11.49
CA GLU A 40 -21.75 1.03 -11.97
C GLU A 40 -20.47 0.35 -11.40
N GLY A 41 -19.31 1.05 -11.42
CA GLY A 41 -18.08 0.57 -10.79
C GLY A 41 -18.21 0.41 -9.28
N LEU A 42 -18.99 1.28 -8.62
CA LEU A 42 -19.28 1.15 -7.19
C LEU A 42 -20.17 -0.06 -6.87
N ASP A 43 -21.13 -0.37 -7.73
CA ASP A 43 -22.02 -1.52 -7.55
C ASP A 43 -21.25 -2.85 -7.72
N ASN A 44 -20.27 -2.88 -8.62
CA ASN A 44 -19.42 -4.03 -8.93
C ASN A 44 -18.07 -4.03 -8.18
N ILE A 45 -17.94 -3.25 -7.09
CA ILE A 45 -16.65 -3.01 -6.42
C ILE A 45 -15.95 -4.27 -5.94
N ASN A 46 -16.67 -5.31 -5.50
CA ASN A 46 -16.07 -6.54 -5.03
C ASN A 46 -15.39 -7.33 -6.16
N GLU A 47 -16.04 -7.45 -7.30
CA GLU A 47 -15.55 -8.15 -8.51
C GLU A 47 -14.34 -7.38 -9.09
N ILE A 48 -14.44 -6.05 -9.15
CA ILE A 48 -13.35 -5.16 -9.56
C ILE A 48 -12.15 -5.31 -8.63
N CYS A 49 -12.36 -5.32 -7.30
CA CYS A 49 -11.27 -5.56 -6.35
C CYS A 49 -10.57 -6.90 -6.62
N LYS A 50 -11.32 -7.99 -6.83
CA LYS A 50 -10.72 -9.31 -7.10
C LYS A 50 -9.84 -9.29 -8.36
N ALA A 51 -10.31 -8.68 -9.45
CA ALA A 51 -9.64 -8.67 -10.74
C ALA A 51 -8.48 -7.67 -10.85
N SER A 52 -8.44 -6.63 -10.00
CA SER A 52 -7.40 -5.59 -9.99
C SER A 52 -6.20 -5.92 -9.10
N ASP A 53 -5.11 -5.18 -9.26
CA ASP A 53 -3.97 -5.17 -8.33
C ASP A 53 -4.12 -4.08 -7.27
N GLY A 54 -4.93 -3.06 -7.54
CA GLY A 54 -5.30 -1.99 -6.64
C GLY A 54 -6.48 -1.19 -7.17
N VAL A 55 -7.02 -0.33 -6.33
CA VAL A 55 -8.19 0.51 -6.65
C VAL A 55 -7.90 1.95 -6.29
N MET A 56 -8.34 2.88 -7.12
CA MET A 56 -8.28 4.31 -6.87
C MET A 56 -9.70 4.86 -6.68
N VAL A 57 -9.92 5.53 -5.56
CA VAL A 57 -11.11 6.35 -5.32
C VAL A 57 -10.89 7.69 -6.02
N ALA A 58 -11.43 7.86 -7.22
CA ALA A 58 -11.27 9.05 -8.04
C ALA A 58 -12.42 10.05 -7.74
N ARG A 59 -12.29 10.78 -6.63
CA ARG A 59 -13.35 11.58 -6.04
C ARG A 59 -13.86 12.71 -6.93
N GLY A 60 -13.01 13.22 -7.84
CA GLY A 60 -13.39 14.27 -8.79
C GLY A 60 -14.56 13.83 -9.67
N ASP A 61 -14.38 12.74 -10.40
CA ASP A 61 -15.39 12.18 -11.30
C ASP A 61 -16.56 11.56 -10.53
N LEU A 62 -16.30 10.86 -9.44
CA LEU A 62 -17.35 10.34 -8.56
C LEU A 62 -18.28 11.44 -8.03
N GLY A 63 -17.74 12.61 -7.70
CA GLY A 63 -18.54 13.74 -7.21
C GLY A 63 -19.44 14.37 -8.28
N ILE A 64 -19.17 14.11 -9.58
CA ILE A 64 -20.01 14.51 -10.69
C ILE A 64 -21.09 13.46 -10.97
N GLU A 65 -20.69 12.18 -10.92
CA GLU A 65 -21.54 11.03 -11.27
C GLU A 65 -22.47 10.58 -10.11
N THR A 66 -22.20 11.03 -8.89
CA THR A 66 -22.96 10.66 -7.69
C THR A 66 -23.32 11.90 -6.87
N SER A 67 -24.11 11.71 -5.80
CA SER A 67 -24.39 12.81 -4.86
C SER A 67 -23.11 13.17 -4.06
N LEU A 68 -22.78 14.46 -4.01
CA LEU A 68 -21.66 14.95 -3.17
C LEU A 68 -21.84 14.59 -1.69
N ALA A 69 -23.07 14.52 -1.21
CA ALA A 69 -23.37 14.14 0.17
C ALA A 69 -23.04 12.67 0.47
N ASP A 70 -23.06 11.81 -0.56
CA ASP A 70 -22.74 10.39 -0.42
C ASP A 70 -21.26 10.08 -0.60
N LEU A 71 -20.49 10.99 -1.15
CA LEU A 71 -19.09 10.77 -1.50
C LEU A 71 -18.22 10.21 -0.35
N PRO A 72 -18.35 10.69 0.90
CA PRO A 72 -17.60 10.11 2.03
C PRO A 72 -17.99 8.64 2.31
N ASN A 73 -19.27 8.30 2.16
CA ASN A 73 -19.74 6.92 2.36
C ASN A 73 -19.30 6.00 1.21
N ILE A 74 -19.28 6.52 -0.01
CA ILE A 74 -18.77 5.83 -1.19
C ILE A 74 -17.28 5.52 -1.01
N GLN A 75 -16.49 6.50 -0.59
CA GLN A 75 -15.07 6.29 -0.29
C GLN A 75 -14.89 5.16 0.74
N ARG A 76 -15.61 5.19 1.85
CA ARG A 76 -15.58 4.14 2.88
C ARG A 76 -15.94 2.76 2.34
N LYS A 77 -16.97 2.67 1.49
CA LYS A 77 -17.37 1.41 0.85
C LYS A 77 -16.25 0.84 -0.01
N ILE A 78 -15.59 1.67 -0.81
CA ILE A 78 -14.46 1.26 -1.65
C ILE A 78 -13.26 0.85 -0.78
N MET A 79 -12.90 1.66 0.23
CA MET A 79 -11.79 1.37 1.14
C MET A 79 -11.99 0.06 1.90
N PHE A 80 -13.22 -0.18 2.38
CA PHE A 80 -13.59 -1.43 3.02
C PHE A 80 -13.44 -2.62 2.06
N ALA A 81 -13.90 -2.50 0.80
CA ALA A 81 -13.74 -3.56 -0.20
C ALA A 81 -12.25 -3.84 -0.49
N CYS A 82 -11.41 -2.80 -0.60
CA CYS A 82 -9.97 -2.96 -0.77
C CYS A 82 -9.34 -3.72 0.40
N ALA A 83 -9.65 -3.35 1.63
CA ALA A 83 -9.16 -4.02 2.83
C ALA A 83 -9.62 -5.49 2.88
N LYS A 84 -10.91 -5.75 2.62
CA LYS A 84 -11.51 -7.09 2.59
C LYS A 84 -10.82 -8.03 1.60
N TRP A 85 -10.45 -7.53 0.41
CA TRP A 85 -9.81 -8.33 -0.65
C TRP A 85 -8.28 -8.21 -0.67
N GLY A 86 -7.68 -7.51 0.32
CA GLY A 86 -6.24 -7.31 0.40
C GLY A 86 -5.64 -6.55 -0.79
N LYS A 87 -6.38 -5.58 -1.33
CA LYS A 87 -5.97 -4.79 -2.50
C LYS A 87 -5.44 -3.42 -2.10
N ARG A 88 -4.50 -2.93 -2.90
CA ARG A 88 -3.95 -1.58 -2.68
C ARG A 88 -5.00 -0.52 -2.95
N SER A 89 -5.02 0.50 -2.11
CA SER A 89 -6.00 1.58 -2.19
C SER A 89 -5.30 2.94 -2.36
N ILE A 90 -5.82 3.74 -3.27
CA ILE A 90 -5.36 5.11 -3.50
C ILE A 90 -6.56 6.04 -3.33
N VAL A 91 -6.44 7.04 -2.46
CA VAL A 91 -7.41 8.13 -2.40
C VAL A 91 -6.87 9.31 -3.19
N ALA A 92 -7.64 9.77 -4.16
CA ALA A 92 -7.22 10.77 -5.14
C ALA A 92 -8.17 11.95 -5.21
N THR A 93 -7.63 13.07 -5.69
CA THR A 93 -8.28 14.35 -6.01
C THR A 93 -8.80 15.15 -4.81
N HIS A 94 -8.69 16.48 -4.93
CA HIS A 94 -9.19 17.50 -3.98
C HIS A 94 -8.70 17.30 -2.53
N LEU A 95 -7.42 16.88 -2.36
CA LEU A 95 -6.85 16.67 -1.01
C LEU A 95 -6.31 17.97 -0.40
N LEU A 96 -5.62 18.80 -1.21
CA LEU A 96 -5.05 20.09 -0.83
C LEU A 96 -5.38 21.15 -1.89
N GLU A 97 -6.59 21.12 -2.43
CA GLU A 97 -7.05 21.96 -3.56
C GLU A 97 -6.77 23.46 -3.32
N SER A 98 -7.01 23.95 -2.08
CA SER A 98 -6.74 25.34 -1.73
C SER A 98 -5.27 25.73 -1.89
N MET A 99 -4.36 24.74 -1.80
CA MET A 99 -2.91 24.96 -1.92
C MET A 99 -2.44 25.12 -3.38
N ILE A 100 -3.32 24.98 -4.37
CA ILE A 100 -3.01 25.43 -5.73
C ILE A 100 -2.61 26.91 -5.70
N GLU A 101 -3.31 27.72 -4.91
CA GLU A 101 -3.09 29.16 -4.78
C GLU A 101 -2.46 29.55 -3.44
N ASN A 102 -2.79 28.88 -2.33
CA ASN A 102 -2.39 29.26 -0.99
C ASN A 102 -1.21 28.42 -0.47
N PRO A 103 -0.32 28.98 0.37
CA PRO A 103 0.84 28.25 0.90
C PRO A 103 0.49 27.25 2.02
N THR A 104 -0.73 27.27 2.55
CA THR A 104 -1.19 26.43 3.66
C THR A 104 -2.58 25.88 3.38
N PRO A 105 -2.87 24.63 3.81
CA PRO A 105 -4.17 24.01 3.61
C PRO A 105 -5.23 24.55 4.55
N THR A 106 -6.49 24.32 4.22
CA THR A 106 -7.62 24.53 5.12
C THR A 106 -7.70 23.42 6.17
N ARG A 107 -8.41 23.69 7.28
CA ARG A 107 -8.68 22.65 8.30
C ARG A 107 -9.49 21.49 7.77
N ALA A 108 -10.40 21.74 6.83
CA ALA A 108 -11.22 20.71 6.20
C ALA A 108 -10.35 19.73 5.39
N GLU A 109 -9.38 20.22 4.61
CA GLU A 109 -8.45 19.41 3.84
C GLU A 109 -7.54 18.57 4.75
N VAL A 110 -7.04 19.13 5.84
CA VAL A 110 -6.27 18.38 6.85
C VAL A 110 -7.10 17.24 7.43
N THR A 111 -8.37 17.48 7.74
CA THR A 111 -9.29 16.46 8.26
C THR A 111 -9.60 15.39 7.21
N ASP A 112 -9.77 15.77 5.96
CA ASP A 112 -10.05 14.84 4.85
C ASP A 112 -8.87 13.90 4.60
N ILE A 113 -7.65 14.41 4.57
CA ILE A 113 -6.41 13.59 4.48
C ILE A 113 -6.33 12.63 5.67
N ALA A 114 -6.54 13.12 6.89
CA ALA A 114 -6.51 12.28 8.07
C ALA A 114 -7.56 11.17 8.00
N ASN A 115 -8.77 11.47 7.50
CA ASN A 115 -9.82 10.48 7.33
C ASN A 115 -9.43 9.37 6.34
N ALA A 116 -8.84 9.71 5.19
CA ALA A 116 -8.34 8.71 4.23
C ALA A 116 -7.30 7.77 4.87
N ILE A 117 -6.44 8.29 5.74
CA ILE A 117 -5.43 7.50 6.46
C ILE A 117 -6.08 6.62 7.53
N TYR A 118 -7.06 7.12 8.30
CA TYR A 118 -7.83 6.31 9.25
C TYR A 118 -8.58 5.16 8.56
N GLU A 119 -9.05 5.37 7.33
CA GLU A 119 -9.66 4.34 6.49
C GLU A 119 -8.64 3.32 5.95
N GLY A 120 -7.35 3.50 6.22
CA GLY A 120 -6.28 2.58 5.85
C GLY A 120 -5.81 2.72 4.41
N ALA A 121 -5.86 3.91 3.79
CA ALA A 121 -5.32 4.14 2.45
C ALA A 121 -3.83 3.74 2.37
N ASP A 122 -3.46 3.00 1.32
CA ASP A 122 -2.06 2.65 1.05
C ASP A 122 -1.31 3.84 0.44
N ALA A 123 -2.01 4.67 -0.33
CA ALA A 123 -1.47 5.91 -0.89
C ALA A 123 -2.54 7.00 -0.99
N ILE A 124 -2.09 8.25 -0.98
CA ILE A 124 -2.88 9.45 -1.24
C ILE A 124 -2.22 10.23 -2.37
N MET A 125 -3.01 10.71 -3.32
CA MET A 125 -2.51 11.30 -4.56
C MET A 125 -2.86 12.78 -4.68
N LEU A 126 -1.86 13.61 -4.91
CA LEU A 126 -2.02 15.00 -5.34
C LEU A 126 -2.15 15.08 -6.86
N SER A 127 -2.89 16.03 -7.36
CA SER A 127 -3.16 16.27 -8.78
C SER A 127 -2.76 17.69 -9.18
N GLY A 128 -3.72 18.61 -9.28
CA GLY A 128 -3.51 20.02 -9.60
C GLY A 128 -2.54 20.72 -8.66
N GLU A 129 -2.56 20.35 -7.39
CA GLU A 129 -1.72 20.90 -6.33
C GLU A 129 -0.22 20.83 -6.66
N THR A 130 0.21 19.78 -7.38
CA THR A 130 1.61 19.57 -7.76
C THR A 130 1.90 19.80 -9.24
N SER A 131 0.88 19.75 -10.12
CA SER A 131 1.07 19.89 -11.56
C SER A 131 0.97 21.33 -12.05
N ILE A 132 0.07 22.12 -11.46
CA ILE A 132 -0.18 23.52 -11.83
C ILE A 132 -0.14 24.49 -10.64
N GLY A 133 -0.14 23.96 -9.41
CA GLY A 133 -0.17 24.75 -8.18
C GLY A 133 1.10 25.59 -7.97
N LYS A 134 0.97 26.66 -7.20
CA LYS A 134 2.07 27.57 -6.86
C LYS A 134 3.00 27.01 -5.76
N HIS A 135 2.54 26.00 -5.00
CA HIS A 135 3.21 25.48 -3.79
C HIS A 135 3.42 23.95 -3.81
N PRO A 136 3.95 23.34 -4.89
CA PRO A 136 3.99 21.88 -5.05
C PRO A 136 4.80 21.17 -3.97
N ILE A 137 5.93 21.76 -3.55
CA ILE A 137 6.80 21.17 -2.51
C ILE A 137 6.14 21.24 -1.14
N GLU A 138 5.49 22.35 -0.83
CA GLU A 138 4.75 22.57 0.42
C GLU A 138 3.58 21.60 0.52
N CYS A 139 2.86 21.33 -0.57
CA CYS A 139 1.79 20.34 -0.63
C CYS A 139 2.30 18.96 -0.19
N VAL A 140 3.41 18.50 -0.76
CA VAL A 140 4.01 17.20 -0.38
C VAL A 140 4.48 17.19 1.08
N LYS A 141 5.04 18.29 1.58
CA LYS A 141 5.45 18.42 2.99
C LYS A 141 4.25 18.35 3.94
N PHE A 142 3.17 19.08 3.64
CA PHE A 142 1.93 19.03 4.44
C PHE A 142 1.32 17.63 4.41
N LEU A 143 1.17 17.04 3.23
CA LEU A 143 0.66 15.68 3.07
C LEU A 143 1.44 14.69 3.95
N LYS A 144 2.78 14.70 3.84
CA LYS A 144 3.66 13.86 4.66
C LYS A 144 3.52 14.15 6.15
N SER A 145 3.45 15.41 6.56
CA SER A 145 3.32 15.79 7.97
C SER A 145 2.00 15.31 8.58
N ILE A 146 0.89 15.45 7.84
CA ILE A 146 -0.42 14.99 8.27
C ILE A 146 -0.41 13.45 8.38
N SER A 147 0.12 12.76 7.36
CA SER A 147 0.21 11.30 7.35
C SER A 147 0.96 10.77 8.56
N LEU A 148 2.18 11.24 8.80
CA LEU A 148 3.02 10.79 9.92
C LEU A 148 2.39 11.03 11.30
N LYS A 149 1.59 12.07 11.45
CA LYS A 149 0.88 12.34 12.70
C LYS A 149 -0.36 11.46 12.85
N THR A 150 -1.08 11.21 11.75
CA THR A 150 -2.31 10.41 11.75
C THR A 150 -2.01 8.93 11.92
N GLU A 151 -0.93 8.42 11.31
CA GLU A 151 -0.49 7.02 11.43
C GLU A 151 -0.10 6.60 12.86
N GLN A 152 0.06 7.55 13.78
CA GLN A 152 0.24 7.26 15.22
C GLN A 152 -1.06 6.77 15.90
N PHE A 153 -2.18 6.83 15.20
CA PHE A 153 -3.48 6.35 15.67
C PHE A 153 -3.91 5.13 14.84
N LYS A 154 -4.70 4.26 15.45
CA LYS A 154 -5.21 3.07 14.77
C LYS A 154 -6.14 3.44 13.62
N THR A 155 -6.15 2.62 12.59
CA THR A 155 -7.13 2.62 11.50
C THR A 155 -8.54 2.31 12.01
N LEU A 156 -9.53 2.40 11.13
CA LEU A 156 -10.92 2.03 11.44
C LEU A 156 -11.14 0.51 11.55
N GLY A 157 -10.09 -0.32 11.41
CA GLY A 157 -10.16 -1.77 11.58
C GLY A 157 -10.77 -2.50 10.38
N TYR A 158 -10.78 -1.92 9.19
CA TYR A 158 -11.32 -2.58 7.99
C TYR A 158 -10.55 -3.88 7.65
N GLU A 159 -9.27 -3.94 7.97
CA GLU A 159 -8.39 -5.11 7.83
C GLU A 159 -8.84 -6.33 8.64
N GLU A 160 -9.66 -6.16 9.67
CA GLU A 160 -10.23 -7.26 10.45
C GLU A 160 -11.19 -8.13 9.61
N ASN A 161 -11.69 -7.59 8.49
CA ASN A 161 -12.58 -8.28 7.56
C ASN A 161 -11.82 -8.89 6.36
N LEU A 162 -10.49 -8.93 6.41
CA LEU A 162 -9.66 -9.48 5.36
C LEU A 162 -10.00 -10.95 5.11
N ILE A 163 -10.28 -11.29 3.85
CA ILE A 163 -10.50 -12.67 3.45
C ILE A 163 -9.15 -13.40 3.43
N SER A 164 -9.04 -14.41 4.27
CA SER A 164 -7.82 -15.22 4.43
C SER A 164 -8.05 -16.61 3.85
N ASP A 165 -8.03 -16.70 2.50
CA ASP A 165 -8.27 -17.96 1.79
C ASP A 165 -6.98 -18.78 1.56
N SER A 166 -5.84 -18.30 2.07
CA SER A 166 -4.54 -18.96 1.89
C SER A 166 -3.71 -18.99 3.17
N ASP A 167 -2.92 -20.04 3.33
CA ASP A 167 -1.96 -20.17 4.42
C ASP A 167 -1.01 -18.96 4.50
N TRP A 168 -0.67 -18.39 3.35
CA TRP A 168 0.16 -17.18 3.25
C TRP A 168 -0.45 -15.98 3.96
N GLN A 169 -1.75 -15.74 3.79
CA GLN A 169 -2.42 -14.63 4.46
C GLN A 169 -2.48 -14.86 5.97
N HIS A 170 -2.68 -16.12 6.41
CA HIS A 170 -2.58 -16.47 7.83
C HIS A 170 -1.18 -16.23 8.39
N LEU A 171 -0.13 -16.56 7.64
CA LEU A 171 1.26 -16.25 8.03
C LEU A 171 1.51 -14.74 8.12
N GLY A 172 0.99 -13.94 7.21
CA GLY A 172 1.10 -12.48 7.27
C GLY A 172 0.45 -11.89 8.51
N VAL A 173 -0.75 -12.36 8.87
CA VAL A 173 -1.46 -11.97 10.10
C VAL A 173 -0.66 -12.42 11.35
N ALA A 174 -0.17 -13.66 11.36
CA ALA A 174 0.63 -14.19 12.46
C ALA A 174 1.95 -13.41 12.65
N ALA A 175 2.62 -13.02 11.55
CA ALA A 175 3.82 -12.21 11.61
C ALA A 175 3.57 -10.84 12.24
N ASN A 176 2.44 -10.20 11.88
CA ASN A 176 2.01 -8.94 12.49
C ASN A 176 1.74 -9.11 14.00
N GLN A 177 0.96 -10.12 14.37
CA GLN A 177 0.66 -10.41 15.78
C GLN A 177 1.92 -10.70 16.61
N LEU A 178 2.85 -11.49 16.06
CA LEU A 178 4.12 -11.77 16.69
C LEU A 178 4.94 -10.50 16.86
N ALA A 179 5.06 -9.67 15.82
CA ALA A 179 5.80 -8.42 15.85
C ALA A 179 5.27 -7.46 16.92
N GLN A 180 3.95 -7.36 17.07
CA GLN A 180 3.30 -6.59 18.13
C GLN A 180 3.63 -7.16 19.52
N SER A 181 3.49 -8.48 19.70
CA SER A 181 3.69 -9.17 20.99
C SER A 181 5.12 -9.05 21.50
N VAL A 182 6.12 -9.17 20.62
CA VAL A 182 7.54 -9.06 20.98
C VAL A 182 8.06 -7.64 20.95
N LYS A 183 7.22 -6.65 20.62
CA LYS A 183 7.56 -5.22 20.44
C LYS A 183 8.71 -5.06 19.45
N ALA A 184 8.57 -5.67 18.29
CA ALA A 184 9.56 -5.59 17.22
C ALA A 184 9.68 -4.18 16.65
N ASP A 185 10.89 -3.81 16.20
CA ASP A 185 11.18 -2.56 15.52
C ASP A 185 10.67 -2.55 14.07
N GLY A 186 10.33 -3.70 13.52
CA GLY A 186 9.80 -3.85 12.18
C GLY A 186 9.61 -5.31 11.79
N ILE A 187 9.00 -5.50 10.62
CA ILE A 187 8.87 -6.81 9.99
C ILE A 187 9.79 -6.84 8.75
N ILE A 188 10.66 -7.84 8.66
CA ILE A 188 11.53 -8.06 7.52
C ILE A 188 10.86 -9.07 6.58
N VAL A 189 10.75 -8.69 5.32
CA VAL A 189 10.26 -9.56 4.25
C VAL A 189 11.33 -9.69 3.16
N VAL A 190 11.71 -10.92 2.83
CA VAL A 190 12.56 -11.21 1.68
C VAL A 190 11.70 -11.85 0.60
N THR A 191 11.58 -11.19 -0.55
CA THR A 191 10.62 -11.60 -1.60
C THR A 191 11.16 -11.39 -3.00
N ARG A 192 10.80 -12.28 -3.94
CA ARG A 192 11.13 -12.13 -5.36
C ARG A 192 10.05 -11.36 -6.13
N THR A 193 8.77 -11.62 -5.82
CA THR A 193 7.61 -11.11 -6.56
C THR A 193 6.90 -9.96 -5.85
N GLY A 194 7.22 -9.71 -4.56
CA GLY A 194 6.51 -8.75 -3.71
C GLY A 194 5.26 -9.32 -3.04
N TYR A 195 4.87 -10.57 -3.35
CA TYR A 195 3.66 -11.18 -2.82
C TYR A 195 3.62 -11.19 -1.29
N THR A 196 4.67 -11.67 -0.64
CA THR A 196 4.77 -11.70 0.83
C THR A 196 4.70 -10.31 1.46
N GLY A 197 5.28 -9.29 0.80
CA GLY A 197 5.17 -7.89 1.23
C GLY A 197 3.71 -7.39 1.23
N ASN A 198 2.95 -7.71 0.17
CA ASN A 198 1.52 -7.40 0.12
C ASN A 198 0.74 -8.11 1.24
N ILE A 199 1.00 -9.40 1.43
CA ILE A 199 0.35 -10.24 2.45
C ILE A 199 0.53 -9.64 3.86
N VAL A 200 1.76 -9.26 4.23
CA VAL A 200 2.03 -8.65 5.54
C VAL A 200 1.38 -7.27 5.65
N SER A 201 1.42 -6.46 4.59
CA SER A 201 0.79 -5.14 4.56
C SER A 201 -0.73 -5.20 4.67
N ASN A 202 -1.38 -6.27 4.18
CA ASN A 202 -2.82 -6.45 4.30
C ASN A 202 -3.30 -6.49 5.76
N ALA A 203 -2.46 -6.96 6.68
CA ALA A 203 -2.74 -6.97 8.12
C ALA A 203 -2.57 -5.59 8.79
N LYS A 204 -2.22 -4.54 8.04
CA LYS A 204 -2.03 -3.14 8.50
C LYS A 204 -1.27 -3.06 9.84
N PRO A 205 0.01 -3.46 9.90
CA PRO A 205 0.81 -3.43 11.13
C PRO A 205 0.81 -2.04 11.76
N PHE A 206 0.31 -1.92 12.99
CA PHE A 206 0.21 -0.63 13.67
C PHE A 206 1.56 -0.23 14.28
N ASN A 207 2.09 0.92 13.87
CA ASN A 207 3.40 1.46 14.28
C ASN A 207 4.58 0.48 14.07
N ILE A 208 4.44 -0.48 13.15
CA ILE A 208 5.49 -1.43 12.81
C ILE A 208 5.77 -1.34 11.31
N PRO A 209 6.91 -0.78 10.89
CA PRO A 209 7.27 -0.70 9.47
C PRO A 209 7.61 -2.08 8.89
N ILE A 210 7.28 -2.25 7.61
CA ILE A 210 7.63 -3.45 6.84
C ILE A 210 8.85 -3.11 5.98
N PHE A 211 9.93 -3.87 6.11
CA PHE A 211 11.14 -3.74 5.32
C PHE A 211 11.22 -4.88 4.31
N CYS A 212 10.91 -4.58 3.06
CA CYS A 212 10.93 -5.55 1.97
C CYS A 212 12.28 -5.54 1.25
N PHE A 213 12.88 -6.71 1.09
CA PHE A 213 14.13 -6.90 0.36
C PHE A 213 13.89 -7.78 -0.87
N THR A 214 14.31 -7.29 -2.05
CA THR A 214 14.11 -7.98 -3.33
C THR A 214 15.31 -7.79 -4.26
N ASN A 215 15.56 -8.78 -5.14
CA ASN A 215 16.55 -8.67 -6.22
C ASN A 215 15.93 -8.30 -7.57
N SER A 216 14.65 -7.99 -7.61
CA SER A 216 13.93 -7.55 -8.80
C SER A 216 13.66 -6.05 -8.75
N LYS A 217 14.09 -5.30 -9.79
CA LYS A 217 13.79 -3.87 -9.90
C LYS A 217 12.30 -3.60 -10.10
N SER A 218 11.61 -4.43 -10.88
CA SER A 218 10.16 -4.32 -11.08
C SER A 218 9.41 -4.53 -9.76
N THR A 219 9.80 -5.56 -8.99
CA THR A 219 9.22 -5.81 -7.66
C THR A 219 9.48 -4.65 -6.69
N LEU A 220 10.70 -4.07 -6.73
CA LEU A 220 11.01 -2.89 -5.92
C LEU A 220 10.05 -1.74 -6.21
N ASN A 221 9.79 -1.48 -7.49
CA ASN A 221 8.88 -0.43 -7.93
C ASN A 221 7.41 -0.76 -7.54
N HIS A 222 6.98 -2.01 -7.71
CA HIS A 222 5.63 -2.43 -7.30
C HIS A 222 5.39 -2.27 -5.79
N LEU A 223 6.42 -2.54 -4.97
CA LEU A 223 6.33 -2.38 -3.52
C LEU A 223 6.24 -0.91 -3.06
N SER A 224 6.53 0.06 -3.90
CA SER A 224 6.40 1.48 -3.57
C SER A 224 4.95 1.93 -3.30
N LEU A 225 3.96 1.18 -3.81
CA LEU A 225 2.54 1.44 -3.58
C LEU A 225 1.98 0.64 -2.39
N VAL A 226 2.78 -0.16 -1.72
CA VAL A 226 2.35 -1.01 -0.61
C VAL A 226 2.47 -0.25 0.71
N GLY A 227 1.35 -0.08 1.41
CA GLY A 227 1.28 0.68 2.66
C GLY A 227 2.20 0.14 3.75
N SER A 228 2.72 1.02 4.58
CA SER A 228 3.67 0.74 5.68
C SER A 228 4.98 0.06 5.25
N THR A 229 5.29 0.03 3.94
CA THR A 229 6.41 -0.72 3.36
C THR A 229 7.55 0.18 2.90
N GLN A 230 8.78 -0.21 3.25
CA GLN A 230 10.00 0.33 2.70
C GLN A 230 10.73 -0.78 1.94
N ALA A 231 10.91 -0.58 0.63
CA ALA A 231 11.51 -1.58 -0.24
C ALA A 231 12.99 -1.28 -0.53
N TYR A 232 13.82 -2.31 -0.50
CA TYR A 232 15.26 -2.22 -0.75
C TYR A 232 15.70 -3.25 -1.78
N PHE A 233 16.58 -2.82 -2.69
CA PHE A 233 17.24 -3.73 -3.61
C PHE A 233 18.35 -4.49 -2.90
N LEU A 234 18.36 -5.83 -3.04
CA LEU A 234 19.36 -6.73 -2.46
C LEU A 234 19.80 -7.74 -3.51
N LYS A 235 21.01 -7.57 -4.06
CA LYS A 235 21.50 -8.36 -5.20
C LYS A 235 21.52 -9.88 -4.92
N ASN A 236 21.95 -10.29 -3.74
CA ASN A 236 22.18 -11.69 -3.37
C ASN A 236 21.19 -12.17 -2.31
N ILE A 237 19.92 -12.35 -2.68
CA ILE A 237 18.88 -12.82 -1.75
C ILE A 237 18.89 -14.34 -1.55
N SER A 238 19.56 -15.12 -2.41
CA SER A 238 19.59 -16.59 -2.33
C SER A 238 20.63 -17.14 -1.34
N ASN A 239 21.60 -16.31 -0.91
CA ASN A 239 22.58 -16.71 0.09
C ASN A 239 22.18 -16.11 1.45
N HIS A 240 21.69 -16.96 2.34
CA HIS A 240 21.15 -16.57 3.65
C HIS A 240 22.10 -15.65 4.43
N ASP A 241 23.34 -16.08 4.68
CA ASP A 241 24.26 -15.34 5.55
C ASP A 241 24.65 -13.96 4.97
N ARG A 242 24.85 -13.89 3.64
CA ARG A 242 25.15 -12.63 2.96
C ARG A 242 23.94 -11.69 2.94
N ALA A 243 22.76 -12.26 2.74
CA ALA A 243 21.51 -11.49 2.77
C ALA A 243 21.29 -10.90 4.18
N ILE A 244 21.36 -11.71 5.24
CA ILE A 244 21.17 -11.26 6.63
C ILE A 244 22.20 -10.17 7.00
N LYS A 245 23.48 -10.34 6.68
CA LYS A 245 24.51 -9.31 6.92
C LYS A 245 24.18 -7.98 6.21
N SER A 246 23.70 -8.05 4.97
CA SER A 246 23.37 -6.86 4.20
C SER A 246 22.07 -6.19 4.72
N ILE A 247 21.08 -6.97 5.13
CA ILE A 247 19.84 -6.51 5.77
C ILE A 247 20.19 -5.80 7.08
N SER A 248 20.93 -6.47 7.96
CA SER A 248 21.37 -5.91 9.25
C SER A 248 22.03 -4.54 9.10
N ARG A 249 23.00 -4.44 8.17
CA ARG A 249 23.68 -3.16 7.90
C ARG A 249 22.68 -2.07 7.49
N LYS A 250 21.78 -2.35 6.52
CA LYS A 250 20.79 -1.37 6.06
C LYS A 250 19.85 -0.93 7.16
N LEU A 251 19.41 -1.84 8.04
CA LEU A 251 18.51 -1.53 9.12
C LEU A 251 19.20 -0.76 10.25
N LYS A 252 20.46 -1.07 10.57
CA LYS A 252 21.28 -0.26 11.49
C LYS A 252 21.49 1.16 10.95
N ASP A 253 21.74 1.31 9.66
CA ASP A 253 21.84 2.63 9.01
C ASP A 253 20.51 3.41 9.08
N TYR A 254 19.37 2.72 9.00
CA TYR A 254 18.05 3.34 9.13
C TYR A 254 17.76 3.82 10.55
N TYR A 255 18.04 2.99 11.55
CA TYR A 255 17.72 3.29 12.97
C TYR A 255 18.80 4.10 13.71
N LYS A 256 19.98 4.28 13.17
CA LYS A 256 21.16 5.09 13.58
C LYS A 256 21.51 5.18 15.07
N THR A 257 20.53 5.24 15.96
CA THR A 257 20.68 5.54 17.39
C THR A 257 20.28 4.40 18.31
N LYS A 258 19.91 3.24 17.79
CA LYS A 258 19.45 2.10 18.58
C LYS A 258 20.49 0.96 18.52
N ASP A 259 21.03 0.60 19.67
CA ASP A 259 22.11 -0.41 19.78
C ASP A 259 21.59 -1.83 19.52
N GLU A 260 20.38 -2.16 20.00
CA GLU A 260 19.74 -3.46 19.81
C GLU A 260 18.45 -3.30 19.01
N LEU A 261 18.34 -4.02 17.91
CA LEU A 261 17.19 -4.02 17.02
C LEU A 261 16.56 -5.40 16.98
N LYS A 262 15.25 -5.47 17.18
CA LYS A 262 14.47 -6.71 17.15
C LYS A 262 13.50 -6.68 15.97
N PHE A 263 13.52 -7.71 15.13
CA PHE A 263 12.61 -7.84 13.99
C PHE A 263 11.91 -9.19 14.00
N VAL A 264 10.73 -9.20 13.39
CA VAL A 264 10.10 -10.44 12.93
C VAL A 264 10.41 -10.59 11.45
N MET A 265 11.00 -11.69 11.04
CA MET A 265 11.31 -11.98 9.64
C MET A 265 10.39 -13.06 9.10
N ILE A 266 9.82 -12.81 7.93
CA ILE A 266 9.10 -13.79 7.15
C ILE A 266 9.85 -14.05 5.84
N SER A 267 10.20 -15.29 5.57
CA SER A 267 10.98 -15.67 4.41
C SER A 267 10.79 -17.14 4.05
N GLY A 268 10.39 -17.41 2.81
CA GLY A 268 10.42 -18.74 2.19
C GLY A 268 11.56 -18.92 1.18
N ILE A 269 12.30 -17.86 0.89
CA ILE A 269 13.37 -17.90 -0.13
C ILE A 269 14.58 -18.70 0.33
N PHE A 270 14.75 -18.86 1.65
CA PHE A 270 15.92 -19.50 2.23
C PHE A 270 15.72 -21.00 2.52
N SER A 271 14.51 -21.54 2.27
CA SER A 271 14.25 -22.98 2.46
C SER A 271 14.38 -23.72 1.13
N GLU A 272 15.01 -24.89 1.16
CA GLU A 272 15.10 -25.79 0.00
C GLU A 272 13.77 -26.48 -0.31
N GLU A 273 12.86 -26.56 0.67
CA GLU A 273 11.60 -27.34 0.63
C GLU A 273 10.34 -26.47 0.42
N HIS A 274 10.44 -25.25 -0.10
CA HIS A 274 9.31 -24.32 -0.25
C HIS A 274 8.54 -24.04 1.06
N SER A 275 9.17 -24.21 2.22
CA SER A 275 8.57 -23.91 3.51
C SER A 275 8.73 -22.42 3.85
N GLU A 276 7.67 -21.81 4.37
CA GLU A 276 7.70 -20.45 4.89
C GLU A 276 7.95 -20.50 6.40
N ALA A 277 8.77 -19.59 6.87
CA ALA A 277 9.07 -19.49 8.30
C ALA A 277 8.90 -18.05 8.79
N ILE A 278 8.41 -17.95 10.04
CA ILE A 278 8.41 -16.69 10.80
C ILE A 278 9.45 -16.84 11.90
N GLN A 279 10.37 -15.88 12.01
CA GLN A 279 11.48 -15.89 12.96
C GLN A 279 11.60 -14.55 13.67
N VAL A 280 12.02 -14.58 14.93
CA VAL A 280 12.46 -13.38 15.65
C VAL A 280 13.98 -13.25 15.49
N ILE A 281 14.45 -12.11 14.99
CA ILE A 281 15.86 -11.84 14.74
C ILE A 281 16.27 -10.58 15.51
N ASN A 282 17.44 -10.63 16.13
CA ASN A 282 18.07 -9.49 16.80
C ASN A 282 19.35 -9.09 16.06
N PHE A 283 19.59 -7.79 15.89
CA PHE A 283 20.77 -7.23 15.25
C PHE A 283 21.54 -6.30 16.17
#